data_19b0d15055f98220f637f3a762df4a48
#
_entry.id   19b0d15055f98220f637f3a762df4a48
#
_cell.length_a   1.000
_cell.length_b   1.000
_cell.length_c   1.000
_cell.angle_alpha   90.00
_cell.angle_beta   90.00
_cell.angle_gamma   90.00
#
_symmetry.space_group_name_H-M   'P 1'
#
loop_
_entity.id
_entity.type
_entity.pdbx_description
1 polymer ?
#
loop_
_entity_poly.entity_id
_entity_poly.type
_entity_poly.pdbx_seq_one_letter_code
_entity_poly.pdbx_strand_id
1 'polypeptide(L)'
;MKKYIAALLTALLLLCTALSAGAVGPALTTTEAYCIMDADTGLVLAQQNMNEELHPASITKVMTLGLACQKAQGNWDGVKLTVSHEDVYSLAGTDSSHIALREGEEVPLQDALYGTMIASANDGANLLAEYFGGGTIEGGVAAMNAQVQALGLEHTHFANPHGISGNDHYTSCYDMAQILRWALTQPGFETIFTRLEMYTMAPTNVQPVTRYFSQQDKMRLSYSRYYIPAIRGSKIGYTNIARYSYVCLAEQNGVRLICVTMQSEMKTDKYNDVRTLLDYAFARYTGYTDLPSQGLTGEVEVVGGGGTLGKVTVTDPGVRLLLADGVTAGDVSVSLELPERYVLGTSPEVYAVYTVNGGDKQESTSVRVPAVLTGLDALLEANAGRELDTASDVKPARTAGMLIAISLACTAATAGATLCVMRVMRLRKTKKQKPLKH
;
A
#
# COMPACT_ATOMS: atom_id res chain seq x y z
N MET A 1 -14.34 -37.05 27.71
CA MET A 1 -14.16 -36.78 26.27
C MET A 1 -15.18 -35.75 25.72
N LYS A 2 -16.50 -35.96 25.77
CA LYS A 2 -17.49 -35.03 25.19
C LYS A 2 -17.38 -33.58 25.74
N LYS A 3 -17.09 -33.36 27.03
CA LYS A 3 -16.92 -32.03 27.62
C LYS A 3 -15.66 -31.30 27.15
N TYR A 4 -14.56 -32.01 26.87
CA TYR A 4 -13.32 -31.41 26.36
C TYR A 4 -13.40 -31.12 24.86
N ILE A 5 -14.17 -31.93 24.10
CA ILE A 5 -14.45 -31.65 22.68
C ILE A 5 -15.34 -30.41 22.52
N ALA A 6 -16.34 -30.26 23.40
CA ALA A 6 -17.19 -29.06 23.42
C ALA A 6 -16.41 -27.79 23.79
N ALA A 7 -15.53 -27.87 24.79
CA ALA A 7 -14.66 -26.76 25.19
C ALA A 7 -13.64 -26.40 24.09
N LEU A 8 -13.09 -27.40 23.41
CA LEU A 8 -12.17 -27.17 22.28
C LEU A 8 -12.89 -26.57 21.06
N LEU A 9 -14.13 -27.01 20.77
CA LEU A 9 -14.95 -26.42 19.71
C LEU A 9 -15.41 -25.01 20.03
N THR A 10 -15.69 -24.70 21.31
CA THR A 10 -16.03 -23.34 21.73
C THR A 10 -14.81 -22.42 21.70
N ALA A 11 -13.62 -22.91 22.08
CA ALA A 11 -12.38 -22.17 21.96
C ALA A 11 -11.96 -21.96 20.49
N LEU A 12 -12.19 -22.96 19.62
CA LEU A 12 -11.94 -22.86 18.17
C LEU A 12 -12.95 -21.90 17.49
N LEU A 13 -14.21 -21.87 17.93
CA LEU A 13 -15.20 -20.90 17.45
C LEU A 13 -14.86 -19.47 17.93
N LEU A 14 -14.34 -19.32 19.14
CA LEU A 14 -13.87 -18.01 19.66
C LEU A 14 -12.58 -17.55 18.99
N LEU A 15 -11.73 -18.46 18.51
CA LEU A 15 -10.52 -18.13 17.74
C LEU A 15 -10.85 -17.76 16.28
N CYS A 16 -11.97 -18.24 15.72
CA CYS A 16 -12.41 -17.88 14.37
C CYS A 16 -13.21 -16.57 14.30
N THR A 17 -13.49 -15.93 15.44
CA THR A 17 -14.15 -14.61 15.51
C THR A 17 -13.20 -13.49 15.94
N ALA A 18 -11.90 -13.65 15.73
CA ALA A 18 -11.02 -12.51 15.52
C ALA A 18 -11.36 -11.93 14.13
N LEU A 19 -12.62 -11.51 13.97
CA LEU A 19 -12.97 -10.48 13.01
C LEU A 19 -12.08 -9.30 13.37
N SER A 20 -11.20 -8.91 12.47
CA SER A 20 -10.55 -7.60 12.53
C SER A 20 -11.67 -6.56 12.48
N ALA A 21 -12.14 -6.21 13.67
CA ALA A 21 -13.01 -5.10 13.82
C ALA A 21 -12.17 -3.86 13.55
N GLY A 22 -12.25 -3.21 12.42
CA GLY A 22 -11.48 -2.04 12.01
C GLY A 22 -12.02 -0.77 12.67
N ALA A 23 -11.21 0.27 12.71
CA ALA A 23 -11.62 1.59 13.18
C ALA A 23 -12.94 1.95 12.51
N VAL A 24 -14.04 1.96 13.28
CA VAL A 24 -15.37 2.17 12.75
C VAL A 24 -15.46 3.58 12.18
N GLY A 25 -15.39 3.68 10.87
CA GLY A 25 -15.53 4.92 10.13
C GLY A 25 -17.00 5.25 9.84
N PRO A 26 -17.25 6.32 9.09
CA PRO A 26 -18.60 6.70 8.71
C PRO A 26 -19.20 5.69 7.71
N ALA A 27 -20.52 5.55 7.74
CA ALA A 27 -21.23 4.79 6.71
C ALA A 27 -21.12 5.49 5.35
N LEU A 28 -20.78 4.74 4.32
CA LEU A 28 -20.61 5.21 2.94
C LEU A 28 -21.81 4.82 2.07
N THR A 29 -21.89 5.43 0.87
CA THR A 29 -23.01 5.21 -0.05
C THR A 29 -22.87 3.86 -0.78
N THR A 30 -21.81 3.69 -1.57
CA THR A 30 -21.57 2.48 -2.38
C THR A 30 -20.11 2.04 -2.41
N THR A 31 -19.21 2.77 -1.78
CA THR A 31 -17.79 2.43 -1.73
C THR A 31 -17.59 1.15 -0.91
N GLU A 32 -17.00 0.13 -1.52
CA GLU A 32 -16.81 -1.18 -0.89
C GLU A 32 -15.68 -1.20 0.11
N ALA A 33 -14.56 -0.59 -0.27
CA ALA A 33 -13.36 -0.53 0.56
C ALA A 33 -12.79 0.88 0.67
N TYR A 34 -12.26 1.23 1.84
CA TYR A 34 -11.52 2.47 2.04
C TYR A 34 -10.45 2.35 3.13
N CYS A 35 -9.48 3.26 3.05
CA CYS A 35 -8.47 3.49 4.08
C CYS A 35 -8.20 4.98 4.20
N ILE A 36 -8.27 5.52 5.43
CA ILE A 36 -7.73 6.83 5.78
C ILE A 36 -6.51 6.61 6.65
N MET A 37 -5.41 7.21 6.25
CA MET A 37 -4.10 7.04 6.86
C MET A 37 -3.46 8.40 7.11
N ASP A 38 -2.81 8.56 8.25
CA ASP A 38 -1.88 9.67 8.47
C ASP A 38 -0.71 9.56 7.50
N ALA A 39 -0.52 10.58 6.67
CA ALA A 39 0.51 10.55 5.62
C ALA A 39 1.94 10.52 6.18
N ASP A 40 2.16 11.10 7.34
CA ASP A 40 3.49 11.23 7.94
C ASP A 40 3.91 9.93 8.65
N THR A 41 3.04 9.32 9.43
CA THR A 41 3.37 8.14 10.23
C THR A 41 2.92 6.81 9.62
N GLY A 42 1.87 6.82 8.79
CA GLY A 42 1.23 5.61 8.27
C GLY A 42 0.19 5.01 9.23
N LEU A 43 -0.17 5.73 10.31
CA LEU A 43 -1.21 5.30 11.23
C LEU A 43 -2.58 5.27 10.51
N VAL A 44 -3.27 4.13 10.56
CA VAL A 44 -4.63 3.99 10.02
C VAL A 44 -5.62 4.64 10.98
N LEU A 45 -6.40 5.59 10.48
CA LEU A 45 -7.33 6.40 11.25
C LEU A 45 -8.79 5.92 11.11
N ALA A 46 -9.14 5.39 9.94
CA ALA A 46 -10.43 4.77 9.67
C ALA A 46 -10.31 3.83 8.46
N GLN A 47 -11.07 2.75 8.46
CA GLN A 47 -11.00 1.77 7.39
C GLN A 47 -12.30 0.94 7.26
N GLN A 48 -12.51 0.38 6.08
CA GLN A 48 -13.50 -0.66 5.79
C GLN A 48 -12.89 -1.55 4.71
N ASN A 49 -12.85 -2.85 4.93
CA ASN A 49 -12.31 -3.84 3.96
C ASN A 49 -10.94 -3.44 3.39
N MET A 50 -10.11 -2.78 4.21
CA MET A 50 -8.89 -2.12 3.71
C MET A 50 -7.87 -3.05 3.06
N ASN A 51 -7.90 -4.34 3.38
CA ASN A 51 -7.00 -5.38 2.87
C ASN A 51 -7.64 -6.24 1.76
N GLU A 52 -8.86 -5.92 1.32
CA GLU A 52 -9.52 -6.63 0.23
C GLU A 52 -8.81 -6.37 -1.10
N GLU A 53 -8.52 -7.44 -1.84
CA GLU A 53 -7.86 -7.38 -3.14
C GLU A 53 -8.86 -6.96 -4.22
N LEU A 54 -8.71 -5.73 -4.70
CA LEU A 54 -9.59 -5.11 -5.67
C LEU A 54 -8.79 -4.59 -6.89
N HIS A 55 -9.46 -4.46 -8.02
CA HIS A 55 -8.84 -3.86 -9.20
C HIS A 55 -8.64 -2.35 -9.02
N PRO A 56 -7.39 -1.85 -9.15
CA PRO A 56 -7.08 -0.44 -8.89
C PRO A 56 -7.51 0.52 -9.99
N ALA A 57 -7.63 0.06 -11.22
CA ALA A 57 -7.66 0.95 -12.39
C ALA A 57 -6.46 1.93 -12.38
N SER A 58 -6.62 3.15 -12.87
CA SER A 58 -5.53 4.13 -13.05
C SER A 58 -4.89 4.66 -11.75
N ILE A 59 -5.35 4.27 -10.55
CA ILE A 59 -4.58 4.59 -9.35
C ILE A 59 -3.25 3.81 -9.28
N THR A 60 -3.11 2.72 -10.05
CA THR A 60 -1.84 2.01 -10.33
C THR A 60 -0.70 2.97 -10.69
N LYS A 61 -1.00 4.05 -11.44
CA LYS A 61 -0.01 5.01 -11.91
C LYS A 61 0.73 5.76 -10.79
N VAL A 62 0.23 5.69 -9.55
CA VAL A 62 0.95 6.21 -8.38
C VAL A 62 2.27 5.45 -8.18
N MET A 63 2.26 4.12 -8.30
CA MET A 63 3.48 3.29 -8.26
C MET A 63 4.40 3.60 -9.44
N THR A 64 3.87 3.66 -10.64
CA THR A 64 4.63 3.96 -11.88
C THR A 64 5.34 5.31 -11.78
N LEU A 65 4.63 6.35 -11.35
CA LEU A 65 5.19 7.69 -11.17
C LEU A 65 6.21 7.74 -10.02
N GLY A 66 5.93 7.03 -8.91
CA GLY A 66 6.86 6.91 -7.79
C GLY A 66 8.21 6.33 -8.22
N LEU A 67 8.20 5.22 -8.96
CA LEU A 67 9.43 4.59 -9.49
C LEU A 67 10.15 5.45 -10.52
N ALA A 68 9.41 6.13 -11.39
CA ALA A 68 10.00 7.06 -12.34
C ALA A 68 10.70 8.24 -11.63
N CYS A 69 10.07 8.80 -10.59
CA CYS A 69 10.66 9.84 -9.75
C CYS A 69 11.86 9.32 -8.95
N GLN A 70 11.77 8.10 -8.40
CA GLN A 70 12.89 7.45 -7.72
C GLN A 70 14.09 7.31 -8.63
N LYS A 71 13.92 6.85 -9.87
CA LYS A 71 15.02 6.74 -10.84
C LYS A 71 15.57 8.11 -11.27
N ALA A 72 14.70 9.08 -11.46
CA ALA A 72 15.08 10.41 -11.88
C ALA A 72 15.82 11.23 -10.81
N GLN A 73 15.62 10.92 -9.51
CA GLN A 73 16.21 11.62 -8.37
C GLN A 73 16.02 13.16 -8.45
N GLY A 74 14.85 13.60 -8.94
CA GLY A 74 14.53 15.01 -9.17
C GLY A 74 15.22 15.65 -10.37
N ASN A 75 16.04 14.92 -11.11
CA ASN A 75 16.76 15.41 -12.30
C ASN A 75 15.99 15.02 -13.58
N TRP A 76 15.12 15.89 -14.05
CA TRP A 76 14.29 15.67 -15.25
C TRP A 76 14.78 16.46 -16.45
N ASP A 77 15.60 17.49 -16.22
CA ASP A 77 16.07 18.39 -17.26
C ASP A 77 17.00 17.67 -18.22
N GLY A 78 16.70 17.80 -19.51
CA GLY A 78 17.51 17.23 -20.58
C GLY A 78 17.33 15.71 -20.78
N VAL A 79 16.56 15.01 -19.92
CA VAL A 79 16.24 13.59 -20.13
C VAL A 79 15.13 13.47 -21.15
N LYS A 80 15.41 12.75 -22.25
CA LYS A 80 14.45 12.41 -23.29
C LYS A 80 14.28 10.91 -23.36
N LEU A 81 13.05 10.47 -23.54
CA LEU A 81 12.66 9.08 -23.74
C LEU A 81 12.19 8.91 -25.19
N THR A 82 12.62 7.82 -25.82
CA THR A 82 12.15 7.47 -27.17
C THR A 82 11.02 6.48 -27.04
N VAL A 83 9.85 6.83 -27.60
CA VAL A 83 8.66 5.98 -27.57
C VAL A 83 8.89 4.74 -28.42
N SER A 84 8.73 3.59 -27.82
CA SER A 84 8.84 2.30 -28.49
C SER A 84 7.56 1.93 -29.23
N HIS A 85 7.63 0.89 -30.07
CA HIS A 85 6.44 0.26 -30.67
C HIS A 85 5.50 -0.24 -29.59
N GLU A 86 6.04 -0.90 -28.56
CA GLU A 86 5.27 -1.55 -27.50
C GLU A 86 4.52 -0.54 -26.61
N ASP A 87 5.10 0.65 -26.36
CA ASP A 87 4.45 1.72 -25.60
C ASP A 87 3.06 2.09 -26.12
N VAL A 88 2.88 2.01 -27.43
CA VAL A 88 1.68 2.45 -28.13
C VAL A 88 0.81 1.27 -28.57
N TYR A 89 1.41 0.27 -29.22
CA TYR A 89 0.64 -0.80 -29.87
C TYR A 89 0.13 -1.87 -28.90
N SER A 90 0.75 -2.03 -27.73
CA SER A 90 0.20 -2.87 -26.65
C SER A 90 -1.16 -2.38 -26.16
N LEU A 91 -1.48 -1.10 -26.38
CA LEU A 91 -2.76 -0.49 -26.02
C LEU A 91 -3.79 -0.52 -27.16
N ALA A 92 -3.44 -1.05 -28.33
CA ALA A 92 -4.34 -1.09 -29.48
C ALA A 92 -5.63 -1.86 -29.18
N GLY A 93 -6.77 -1.29 -29.53
CA GLY A 93 -8.09 -1.87 -29.27
C GLY A 93 -8.60 -1.67 -27.84
N THR A 94 -7.85 -0.99 -26.98
CA THR A 94 -8.32 -0.57 -25.66
C THR A 94 -8.95 0.83 -25.73
N ASP A 95 -10.09 1.01 -25.03
CA ASP A 95 -10.68 2.35 -24.83
C ASP A 95 -10.03 2.99 -23.59
N SER A 96 -8.76 3.36 -23.71
CA SER A 96 -7.96 3.84 -22.60
C SER A 96 -7.45 5.26 -22.81
N SER A 97 -7.21 5.98 -21.70
CA SER A 97 -6.66 7.33 -21.73
C SER A 97 -5.23 7.32 -22.26
N HIS A 98 -4.88 8.24 -23.14
CA HIS A 98 -3.56 8.40 -23.73
C HIS A 98 -3.25 9.87 -24.03
N ILE A 99 -1.99 10.22 -24.25
CA ILE A 99 -1.52 11.54 -24.73
C ILE A 99 -1.08 11.49 -26.20
N ALA A 100 -1.54 10.45 -26.90
CA ALA A 100 -1.32 10.22 -28.33
C ALA A 100 0.17 10.16 -28.70
N LEU A 101 0.98 9.46 -27.92
CA LEU A 101 2.36 9.19 -28.26
C LEU A 101 2.44 8.37 -29.58
N ARG A 102 3.53 8.50 -30.28
CA ARG A 102 3.83 7.77 -31.52
C ARG A 102 5.20 7.14 -31.47
N GLU A 103 5.33 5.95 -32.04
CA GLU A 103 6.61 5.28 -32.18
C GLU A 103 7.71 6.19 -32.76
N GLY A 104 8.89 6.19 -32.16
CA GLY A 104 10.02 7.04 -32.53
C GLY A 104 9.93 8.49 -32.04
N GLU A 105 8.89 8.84 -31.29
CA GLU A 105 8.75 10.17 -30.68
C GLU A 105 9.74 10.34 -29.53
N GLU A 106 10.49 11.45 -29.55
CA GLU A 106 11.36 11.84 -28.44
C GLU A 106 10.58 12.72 -27.45
N VAL A 107 10.28 12.17 -26.28
CA VAL A 107 9.44 12.81 -25.25
C VAL A 107 10.32 13.22 -24.07
N PRO A 108 10.35 14.48 -23.67
CA PRO A 108 10.97 14.88 -22.41
C PRO A 108 10.38 14.08 -21.23
N LEU A 109 11.24 13.60 -20.33
CA LEU A 109 10.78 12.85 -19.14
C LEU A 109 9.71 13.60 -18.35
N GLN A 110 9.88 14.92 -18.21
CA GLN A 110 8.89 15.78 -17.57
C GLN A 110 7.51 15.70 -18.24
N ASP A 111 7.45 15.69 -19.58
CA ASP A 111 6.19 15.61 -20.34
C ASP A 111 5.51 14.25 -20.14
N ALA A 112 6.30 13.16 -20.10
CA ALA A 112 5.79 11.82 -19.82
C ALA A 112 5.21 11.73 -18.39
N LEU A 113 5.89 12.31 -17.40
CA LEU A 113 5.43 12.34 -16.00
C LEU A 113 4.11 13.10 -15.87
N TYR A 114 4.03 14.34 -16.37
CA TYR A 114 2.81 15.13 -16.27
C TYR A 114 1.66 14.58 -17.14
N GLY A 115 1.95 14.05 -18.33
CA GLY A 115 0.96 13.38 -19.16
C GLY A 115 0.35 12.17 -18.48
N THR A 116 1.18 11.33 -17.86
CA THR A 116 0.75 10.16 -17.10
C THR A 116 -0.09 10.53 -15.89
N MET A 117 0.29 11.59 -15.17
CA MET A 117 -0.46 12.03 -13.99
C MET A 117 -1.76 12.72 -14.34
N ILE A 118 -1.71 13.79 -15.16
CA ILE A 118 -2.84 14.71 -15.38
C ILE A 118 -3.84 14.12 -16.36
N ALA A 119 -3.39 13.62 -17.52
CA ALA A 119 -4.24 13.00 -18.52
C ALA A 119 -4.52 11.52 -18.25
N SER A 120 -3.90 10.95 -17.21
CA SER A 120 -4.00 9.51 -16.92
C SER A 120 -3.50 8.62 -18.08
N ALA A 121 -2.50 9.09 -18.83
CA ALA A 121 -2.01 8.49 -20.05
C ALA A 121 -1.45 7.08 -19.83
N ASN A 122 -1.96 6.09 -20.57
CA ASN A 122 -1.47 4.71 -20.51
C ASN A 122 -0.20 4.54 -21.35
N ASP A 123 -0.14 5.19 -22.50
CA ASP A 123 1.08 5.27 -23.33
C ASP A 123 2.24 5.95 -22.59
N GLY A 124 1.97 7.02 -21.85
CA GLY A 124 2.94 7.63 -20.96
C GLY A 124 3.38 6.71 -19.81
N ALA A 125 2.46 5.90 -19.25
CA ALA A 125 2.78 4.95 -18.20
C ALA A 125 3.67 3.80 -18.71
N ASN A 126 3.45 3.31 -19.94
CA ASN A 126 4.30 2.32 -20.59
C ASN A 126 5.72 2.88 -20.80
N LEU A 127 5.83 4.08 -21.40
CA LEU A 127 7.09 4.76 -21.61
C LEU A 127 7.88 4.99 -20.31
N LEU A 128 7.20 5.34 -19.21
CA LEU A 128 7.82 5.45 -17.90
C LEU A 128 8.26 4.08 -17.36
N ALA A 129 7.47 3.01 -17.59
CA ALA A 129 7.84 1.67 -17.19
C ALA A 129 9.11 1.18 -17.92
N GLU A 130 9.23 1.42 -19.20
CA GLU A 130 10.49 1.17 -19.93
C GLU A 130 11.65 1.99 -19.36
N TYR A 131 11.42 3.27 -19.04
CA TYR A 131 12.45 4.13 -18.46
C TYR A 131 13.03 3.55 -17.17
N PHE A 132 12.21 3.18 -16.18
CA PHE A 132 12.75 2.64 -14.92
C PHE A 132 13.01 1.13 -14.97
N GLY A 133 12.40 0.41 -15.92
CA GLY A 133 12.47 -1.06 -16.06
C GLY A 133 13.61 -1.58 -16.91
N GLY A 134 14.60 -0.75 -17.25
CA GLY A 134 15.77 -1.20 -18.04
C GLY A 134 15.50 -1.33 -19.55
N GLY A 135 14.48 -0.63 -20.06
CA GLY A 135 14.17 -0.54 -21.50
C GLY A 135 13.03 -1.47 -21.96
N THR A 136 12.28 -2.07 -21.03
CA THR A 136 11.11 -2.88 -21.37
C THR A 136 9.95 -2.65 -20.39
N ILE A 137 8.71 -2.79 -20.85
CA ILE A 137 7.52 -2.70 -20.00
C ILE A 137 7.52 -3.82 -18.95
N GLU A 138 7.92 -5.04 -19.33
CA GLU A 138 8.01 -6.19 -18.41
C GLU A 138 9.02 -5.94 -17.30
N GLY A 139 10.18 -5.35 -17.63
CA GLY A 139 11.17 -4.92 -16.64
C GLY A 139 10.60 -3.87 -15.67
N GLY A 140 9.76 -2.96 -16.19
CA GLY A 140 9.02 -1.99 -15.40
C GLY A 140 8.03 -2.65 -14.44
N VAL A 141 7.23 -3.60 -14.92
CA VAL A 141 6.29 -4.38 -14.09
C VAL A 141 7.04 -5.19 -13.03
N ALA A 142 8.16 -5.81 -13.38
CA ALA A 142 9.00 -6.50 -12.41
C ALA A 142 9.53 -5.56 -11.32
N ALA A 143 9.95 -4.33 -11.68
CA ALA A 143 10.37 -3.31 -10.71
C ALA A 143 9.21 -2.85 -9.81
N MET A 144 7.98 -2.71 -10.34
CA MET A 144 6.79 -2.40 -9.54
C MET A 144 6.54 -3.48 -8.48
N ASN A 145 6.57 -4.76 -8.86
CA ASN A 145 6.35 -5.86 -7.93
C ASN A 145 7.52 -6.05 -6.95
N ALA A 146 8.74 -5.75 -7.34
CA ALA A 146 9.88 -5.69 -6.41
C ALA A 146 9.70 -4.59 -5.36
N GLN A 147 9.15 -3.42 -5.76
CA GLN A 147 8.86 -2.34 -4.81
C GLN A 147 7.70 -2.71 -3.87
N VAL A 148 6.68 -3.43 -4.32
CA VAL A 148 5.62 -4.00 -3.48
C VAL A 148 6.21 -4.87 -2.38
N GLN A 149 7.13 -5.77 -2.74
CA GLN A 149 7.84 -6.64 -1.79
C GLN A 149 8.72 -5.83 -0.82
N ALA A 150 9.46 -4.83 -1.33
CA ALA A 150 10.32 -3.97 -0.50
C ALA A 150 9.52 -3.14 0.52
N LEU A 151 8.27 -2.82 0.22
CA LEU A 151 7.35 -2.15 1.14
C LEU A 151 6.62 -3.12 2.08
N GLY A 152 6.80 -4.44 1.94
CA GLY A 152 6.13 -5.46 2.73
C GLY A 152 4.62 -5.54 2.50
N LEU A 153 4.16 -5.23 1.29
CA LEU A 153 2.74 -5.22 0.94
C LEU A 153 2.30 -6.63 0.48
N GLU A 154 1.22 -7.12 1.06
CA GLU A 154 0.78 -8.52 0.89
C GLU A 154 -0.42 -8.67 -0.05
N HIS A 155 -1.15 -7.57 -0.33
CA HIS A 155 -2.39 -7.57 -1.10
C HIS A 155 -2.27 -6.80 -2.42
N THR A 156 -1.07 -6.78 -3.03
CA THR A 156 -0.82 -6.06 -4.28
C THR A 156 0.01 -6.87 -5.25
N HIS A 157 -0.47 -6.96 -6.48
CA HIS A 157 0.28 -7.44 -7.63
C HIS A 157 -0.05 -6.62 -8.87
N PHE A 158 0.97 -6.15 -9.56
CA PHE A 158 0.83 -5.39 -10.79
C PHE A 158 1.16 -6.24 -12.01
N ALA A 159 0.25 -6.30 -12.99
CA ALA A 159 0.47 -6.94 -14.28
C ALA A 159 0.79 -5.93 -15.39
N ASN A 160 0.58 -4.63 -15.13
CA ASN A 160 0.87 -3.55 -16.07
C ASN A 160 1.09 -2.22 -15.35
N PRO A 161 1.70 -1.20 -15.99
CA PRO A 161 2.03 0.07 -15.33
C PRO A 161 0.89 1.09 -15.31
N HIS A 162 -0.26 0.80 -15.91
CA HIS A 162 -1.31 1.79 -16.16
C HIS A 162 -2.65 1.48 -15.48
N GLY A 163 -2.93 0.23 -15.12
CA GLY A 163 -4.14 -0.14 -14.39
C GLY A 163 -5.30 -0.65 -15.25
N ILE A 164 -5.09 -1.04 -16.51
CA ILE A 164 -6.10 -1.82 -17.23
C ILE A 164 -6.27 -3.15 -16.49
N SER A 165 -7.52 -3.48 -16.15
CA SER A 165 -7.85 -4.65 -15.33
C SER A 165 -7.45 -5.96 -16.02
N GLY A 166 -6.83 -6.85 -15.26
CA GLY A 166 -6.48 -8.22 -15.61
C GLY A 166 -6.65 -9.09 -14.38
N ASN A 167 -6.71 -10.41 -14.54
CA ASN A 167 -7.01 -11.34 -13.43
C ASN A 167 -5.99 -11.29 -12.29
N ASP A 168 -4.76 -10.90 -12.59
CA ASP A 168 -3.62 -10.83 -11.66
C ASP A 168 -3.17 -9.38 -11.39
N HIS A 169 -4.03 -8.37 -11.69
CA HIS A 169 -3.77 -6.96 -11.45
C HIS A 169 -4.68 -6.43 -10.34
N TYR A 170 -4.18 -6.42 -9.11
CA TYR A 170 -4.95 -6.04 -7.93
C TYR A 170 -4.11 -5.27 -6.91
N THR A 171 -4.79 -4.59 -6.01
CA THR A 171 -4.24 -3.95 -4.82
C THR A 171 -5.31 -3.87 -3.73
N SER A 172 -4.93 -3.45 -2.53
CA SER A 172 -5.87 -3.10 -1.46
C SER A 172 -5.85 -1.60 -1.16
N CYS A 173 -6.84 -1.11 -0.41
CA CYS A 173 -6.85 0.28 0.02
C CYS A 173 -5.68 0.61 0.95
N TYR A 174 -5.30 -0.32 1.83
CA TYR A 174 -4.15 -0.17 2.70
C TYR A 174 -2.84 -0.11 1.91
N ASP A 175 -2.63 -1.08 1.02
CA ASP A 175 -1.41 -1.14 0.22
C ASP A 175 -1.26 0.10 -0.67
N MET A 176 -2.35 0.55 -1.29
CA MET A 176 -2.35 1.77 -2.11
C MET A 176 -2.06 3.02 -1.27
N ALA A 177 -2.52 3.09 -0.03
CA ALA A 177 -2.18 4.18 0.88
C ALA A 177 -0.67 4.18 1.21
N GLN A 178 -0.09 3.01 1.48
CA GLN A 178 1.35 2.86 1.71
C GLN A 178 2.18 3.17 0.45
N ILE A 179 1.69 2.78 -0.72
CA ILE A 179 2.31 3.13 -2.02
C ILE A 179 2.33 4.64 -2.22
N LEU A 180 1.22 5.35 -1.96
CA LEU A 180 1.21 6.81 -2.06
C LEU A 180 2.13 7.43 -1.01
N ARG A 181 2.12 6.94 0.23
CA ARG A 181 2.99 7.41 1.29
C ARG A 181 4.48 7.28 0.90
N TRP A 182 4.88 6.13 0.37
CA TRP A 182 6.22 5.92 -0.18
C TRP A 182 6.50 6.84 -1.37
N ALA A 183 5.58 6.97 -2.32
CA ALA A 183 5.77 7.80 -3.50
C ALA A 183 6.00 9.27 -3.13
N LEU A 184 5.31 9.79 -2.10
CA LEU A 184 5.50 11.15 -1.57
C LEU A 184 6.91 11.40 -1.04
N THR A 185 7.68 10.37 -0.67
CA THR A 185 9.09 10.51 -0.30
C THR A 185 10.04 10.59 -1.50
N GLN A 186 9.56 10.30 -2.72
CA GLN A 186 10.41 10.29 -3.89
C GLN A 186 10.62 11.72 -4.42
N PRO A 187 11.87 12.10 -4.78
CA PRO A 187 12.17 13.46 -5.22
C PRO A 187 11.31 13.91 -6.39
N GLY A 188 10.55 15.01 -6.19
CA GLY A 188 9.70 15.61 -7.21
C GLY A 188 8.32 14.97 -7.40
N PHE A 189 8.03 13.83 -6.81
CA PHE A 189 6.71 13.18 -6.95
C PHE A 189 5.58 14.08 -6.47
N GLU A 190 5.69 14.69 -5.28
CA GLU A 190 4.63 15.55 -4.73
C GLU A 190 4.33 16.75 -5.65
N THR A 191 5.36 17.33 -6.29
CA THR A 191 5.19 18.42 -7.25
C THR A 191 4.33 18.00 -8.46
N ILE A 192 4.52 16.78 -8.97
CA ILE A 192 3.73 16.24 -10.09
C ILE A 192 2.32 15.88 -9.60
N PHE A 193 2.21 15.23 -8.45
CA PHE A 193 0.96 14.73 -7.88
C PHE A 193 0.00 15.86 -7.49
N THR A 194 0.54 16.98 -7.00
CA THR A 194 -0.25 18.13 -6.57
C THR A 194 -0.54 19.14 -7.67
N ARG A 195 0.04 18.99 -8.86
CA ARG A 195 -0.17 19.92 -9.98
C ARG A 195 -1.65 20.10 -10.30
N LEU A 196 -2.10 21.34 -10.31
CA LEU A 196 -3.49 21.70 -10.59
C LEU A 196 -3.62 22.41 -11.95
N GLU A 197 -2.64 23.22 -12.31
CA GLU A 197 -2.64 24.01 -13.52
C GLU A 197 -2.52 23.13 -14.76
N MET A 198 -3.10 23.62 -15.85
CA MET A 198 -2.92 23.00 -17.15
C MET A 198 -1.44 22.83 -17.48
N TYR A 199 -1.08 21.67 -17.99
CA TYR A 199 0.26 21.40 -18.48
C TYR A 199 0.30 21.48 -19.99
N THR A 200 1.36 22.07 -20.54
CA THR A 200 1.55 22.22 -22.00
C THR A 200 2.78 21.43 -22.41
N MET A 201 2.58 20.45 -23.26
CA MET A 201 3.64 19.69 -23.92
C MET A 201 3.92 20.28 -25.30
N ALA A 202 5.16 20.68 -25.52
CA ALA A 202 5.60 21.26 -26.79
C ALA A 202 5.55 20.24 -27.95
N PRO A 203 5.57 20.69 -29.22
CA PRO A 203 5.79 19.80 -30.36
C PRO A 203 7.06 18.98 -30.22
N THR A 204 7.04 17.75 -30.73
CA THR A 204 8.17 16.82 -30.71
C THR A 204 8.73 16.59 -32.13
N ASN A 205 9.77 15.75 -32.24
CA ASN A 205 10.35 15.36 -33.54
C ASN A 205 9.35 14.68 -34.48
N VAL A 206 8.31 13.99 -33.94
CA VAL A 206 7.31 13.25 -34.71
C VAL A 206 6.00 14.00 -34.83
N GLN A 207 5.61 14.75 -33.79
CA GLN A 207 4.31 15.44 -33.73
C GLN A 207 4.48 16.97 -33.66
N PRO A 208 4.07 17.70 -34.72
CA PRO A 208 4.22 19.16 -34.77
C PRO A 208 3.10 19.92 -34.04
N VAL A 209 2.38 19.26 -33.11
CA VAL A 209 1.21 19.83 -32.44
C VAL A 209 1.49 19.95 -30.94
N THR A 210 1.18 21.12 -30.37
CA THR A 210 1.18 21.32 -28.92
C THR A 210 0.02 20.57 -28.29
N ARG A 211 0.30 19.85 -27.19
CA ARG A 211 -0.69 19.08 -26.43
C ARG A 211 -0.92 19.74 -25.07
N TYR A 212 -2.18 19.75 -24.62
CA TYR A 212 -2.61 20.39 -23.38
C TYR A 212 -3.27 19.36 -22.47
N PHE A 213 -2.81 19.28 -21.23
CA PHE A 213 -3.35 18.35 -20.23
C PHE A 213 -3.97 19.14 -19.09
N SER A 214 -5.27 18.92 -18.85
CA SER A 214 -6.02 19.59 -17.80
C SER A 214 -6.45 18.61 -16.72
N GLN A 215 -6.50 19.08 -15.47
CA GLN A 215 -6.95 18.30 -14.33
C GLN A 215 -8.37 17.74 -14.54
N GLN A 216 -8.52 16.43 -14.34
CA GLN A 216 -9.79 15.71 -14.55
C GLN A 216 -10.57 15.50 -13.24
N ASP A 217 -9.94 15.63 -12.09
CA ASP A 217 -10.60 15.41 -10.80
C ASP A 217 -11.44 16.61 -10.39
N LYS A 218 -12.76 16.42 -10.39
CA LYS A 218 -13.73 17.47 -10.03
C LYS A 218 -13.65 17.89 -8.55
N MET A 219 -13.06 17.08 -7.68
CA MET A 219 -12.88 17.45 -6.28
C MET A 219 -11.75 18.47 -6.08
N ARG A 220 -10.88 18.66 -7.07
CA ARG A 220 -9.79 19.64 -7.06
C ARG A 220 -10.12 20.94 -7.80
N LEU A 221 -11.21 20.99 -8.55
CA LEU A 221 -11.59 22.14 -9.38
C LEU A 221 -12.53 23.07 -8.61
N SER A 222 -12.11 24.28 -8.29
CA SER A 222 -12.83 25.22 -7.42
C SER A 222 -14.23 25.59 -7.92
N TYR A 223 -14.49 25.50 -9.23
CA TYR A 223 -15.81 25.75 -9.83
C TYR A 223 -16.73 24.53 -9.79
N SER A 224 -16.23 23.38 -9.33
CA SER A 224 -17.02 22.16 -9.22
C SER A 224 -17.84 22.14 -7.93
N ARG A 225 -19.07 21.67 -8.01
CA ARG A 225 -19.90 21.42 -6.81
C ARG A 225 -19.31 20.35 -5.86
N TYR A 226 -18.35 19.58 -6.34
CA TYR A 226 -17.66 18.53 -5.57
C TYR A 226 -16.34 19.00 -4.96
N TYR A 227 -15.99 20.27 -5.15
CA TYR A 227 -14.72 20.83 -4.68
C TYR A 227 -14.49 20.61 -3.19
N ILE A 228 -13.31 20.09 -2.86
CA ILE A 228 -12.83 19.89 -1.49
C ILE A 228 -11.49 20.61 -1.34
N PRO A 229 -11.44 21.77 -0.65
CA PRO A 229 -10.23 22.59 -0.55
C PRO A 229 -9.02 21.87 0.05
N ALA A 230 -9.26 20.89 0.93
CA ALA A 230 -8.20 20.13 1.58
C ALA A 230 -7.41 19.22 0.63
N ILE A 231 -7.97 18.82 -0.53
CA ILE A 231 -7.29 17.90 -1.44
C ILE A 231 -6.17 18.61 -2.19
N ARG A 232 -4.93 18.22 -1.89
CA ARG A 232 -3.71 18.76 -2.52
C ARG A 232 -3.38 18.04 -3.82
N GLY A 233 -3.44 16.72 -3.80
CA GLY A 233 -3.14 15.87 -4.96
C GLY A 233 -4.06 14.67 -5.00
N SER A 234 -4.30 14.12 -6.21
CA SER A 234 -5.18 12.96 -6.35
C SER A 234 -4.96 12.21 -7.64
N LYS A 235 -5.27 10.90 -7.63
CA LYS A 235 -5.39 10.08 -8.82
C LYS A 235 -6.74 9.40 -8.85
N ILE A 236 -7.46 9.55 -9.95
CA ILE A 236 -8.73 8.88 -10.22
C ILE A 236 -8.51 7.64 -11.06
N GLY A 237 -9.33 6.63 -10.86
CA GLY A 237 -9.36 5.42 -11.67
C GLY A 237 -10.79 5.00 -12.02
N TYR A 238 -10.94 4.35 -13.17
CA TYR A 238 -12.17 3.70 -13.61
C TYR A 238 -11.88 2.64 -14.65
N THR A 239 -12.44 1.48 -14.46
CA THR A 239 -12.71 0.46 -15.49
C THR A 239 -14.08 -0.16 -15.19
N ASN A 240 -14.66 -0.87 -16.15
CA ASN A 240 -15.95 -1.54 -15.91
C ASN A 240 -15.88 -2.57 -14.75
N ILE A 241 -14.72 -3.18 -14.52
CA ILE A 241 -14.51 -4.16 -13.44
C ILE A 241 -14.17 -3.47 -12.14
N ALA A 242 -13.22 -2.54 -12.16
CA ALA A 242 -12.76 -1.81 -10.96
C ALA A 242 -13.81 -0.82 -10.42
N ARG A 243 -14.81 -0.46 -11.21
CA ARG A 243 -15.68 0.67 -10.90
C ARG A 243 -14.86 1.94 -10.66
N TYR A 244 -15.26 2.81 -9.76
CA TYR A 244 -14.53 4.03 -9.45
C TYR A 244 -13.58 3.81 -8.29
N SER A 245 -12.29 4.07 -8.52
CA SER A 245 -11.23 4.11 -7.51
C SER A 245 -10.68 5.53 -7.37
N TYR A 246 -10.14 5.83 -6.19
CA TYR A 246 -9.60 7.12 -5.87
C TYR A 246 -8.50 7.03 -4.82
N VAL A 247 -7.47 7.84 -4.98
CA VAL A 247 -6.44 8.05 -3.96
C VAL A 247 -6.08 9.52 -3.92
N CYS A 248 -5.97 10.10 -2.73
CA CYS A 248 -5.56 11.49 -2.58
C CYS A 248 -4.68 11.74 -1.35
N LEU A 249 -3.92 12.83 -1.44
CA LEU A 249 -3.33 13.53 -0.33
C LEU A 249 -4.22 14.73 0.00
N ALA A 250 -4.70 14.81 1.23
CA ALA A 250 -5.46 15.93 1.73
C ALA A 250 -4.73 16.59 2.91
N GLU A 251 -4.82 17.91 3.03
CA GLU A 251 -4.15 18.66 4.08
C GLU A 251 -5.05 19.78 4.61
N GLN A 252 -5.20 19.83 5.94
CA GLN A 252 -5.94 20.88 6.63
C GLN A 252 -5.29 21.16 7.99
N ASN A 253 -5.01 22.43 8.30
CA ASN A 253 -4.45 22.86 9.59
C ASN A 253 -3.15 22.12 9.99
N GLY A 254 -2.31 21.75 9.01
CA GLY A 254 -1.07 21.02 9.25
C GLY A 254 -1.23 19.50 9.43
N VAL A 255 -2.46 18.98 9.37
CA VAL A 255 -2.74 17.54 9.34
C VAL A 255 -2.76 17.07 7.89
N ARG A 256 -1.96 16.06 7.58
CA ARG A 256 -1.82 15.47 6.23
C ARG A 256 -2.40 14.05 6.23
N LEU A 257 -3.39 13.82 5.38
CA LEU A 257 -4.10 12.55 5.29
C LEU A 257 -3.99 11.96 3.88
N ILE A 258 -3.82 10.65 3.83
CA ILE A 258 -4.04 9.84 2.62
C ILE A 258 -5.43 9.22 2.74
N CYS A 259 -6.26 9.40 1.70
CA CYS A 259 -7.56 8.76 1.60
C CYS A 259 -7.61 7.92 0.32
N VAL A 260 -7.89 6.63 0.48
CA VAL A 260 -8.09 5.69 -0.61
C VAL A 260 -9.51 5.16 -0.56
N THR A 261 -10.20 5.15 -1.70
CA THR A 261 -11.49 4.47 -1.88
C THR A 261 -11.45 3.62 -3.13
N MET A 262 -12.00 2.41 -3.07
CA MET A 262 -12.06 1.49 -4.20
C MET A 262 -13.46 0.91 -4.36
N GLN A 263 -13.81 0.59 -5.61
CA GLN A 263 -15.04 -0.07 -6.00
C GLN A 263 -16.30 0.71 -5.60
N SER A 264 -16.30 2.05 -5.79
CA SER A 264 -17.54 2.84 -5.73
C SER A 264 -18.36 2.61 -7.00
N GLU A 265 -19.63 2.28 -6.89
CA GLU A 265 -20.45 1.94 -8.08
C GLU A 265 -20.67 3.13 -9.01
N MET A 266 -20.91 4.31 -8.44
CA MET A 266 -21.20 5.51 -9.21
C MET A 266 -20.15 6.62 -8.99
N LYS A 267 -19.92 7.39 -10.04
CA LYS A 267 -19.00 8.55 -10.00
C LYS A 267 -19.39 9.57 -8.92
N THR A 268 -20.68 9.77 -8.72
CA THR A 268 -21.21 10.71 -7.71
C THR A 268 -21.00 10.20 -6.31
N ASP A 269 -21.14 8.91 -6.10
CA ASP A 269 -20.98 8.27 -4.79
C ASP A 269 -19.53 8.38 -4.33
N LYS A 270 -18.57 8.10 -5.22
CA LYS A 270 -17.15 8.34 -4.94
C LYS A 270 -16.90 9.75 -4.40
N TYR A 271 -17.51 10.78 -5.01
CA TYR A 271 -17.31 12.17 -4.56
C TYR A 271 -17.91 12.42 -3.17
N ASN A 272 -19.09 11.88 -2.91
CA ASN A 272 -19.78 12.02 -1.63
C ASN A 272 -19.05 11.25 -0.53
N ASP A 273 -18.64 10.02 -0.84
CA ASP A 273 -17.96 9.14 0.12
C ASP A 273 -16.59 9.70 0.51
N VAL A 274 -15.78 10.17 -0.47
CA VAL A 274 -14.50 10.83 -0.15
C VAL A 274 -14.70 12.08 0.71
N ARG A 275 -15.72 12.91 0.44
CA ARG A 275 -16.06 14.05 1.29
C ARG A 275 -16.41 13.60 2.71
N THR A 276 -17.30 12.63 2.84
CA THR A 276 -17.72 12.08 4.15
C THR A 276 -16.52 11.57 4.95
N LEU A 277 -15.59 10.87 4.28
CA LEU A 277 -14.38 10.34 4.91
C LEU A 277 -13.43 11.46 5.38
N LEU A 278 -13.18 12.45 4.55
CA LEU A 278 -12.29 13.56 4.89
C LEU A 278 -12.90 14.45 5.98
N ASP A 279 -14.20 14.77 5.87
CA ASP A 279 -14.91 15.55 6.90
C ASP A 279 -14.88 14.82 8.24
N TYR A 280 -15.11 13.49 8.26
CA TYR A 280 -15.00 12.66 9.45
C TYR A 280 -13.59 12.72 10.06
N ALA A 281 -12.55 12.54 9.23
CA ALA A 281 -11.18 12.48 9.72
C ALA A 281 -10.71 13.85 10.25
N PHE A 282 -10.90 14.93 9.51
CA PHE A 282 -10.47 16.27 9.95
C PHE A 282 -11.28 16.81 11.13
N ALA A 283 -12.50 16.33 11.37
CA ALA A 283 -13.27 16.66 12.57
C ALA A 283 -12.78 15.96 13.83
N ARG A 284 -12.10 14.80 13.70
CA ARG A 284 -11.67 13.97 14.83
C ARG A 284 -10.16 14.06 15.12
N TYR A 285 -9.38 14.38 14.12
CA TYR A 285 -7.92 14.40 14.17
C TYR A 285 -7.43 15.81 13.87
N THR A 286 -7.31 16.61 14.92
CA THR A 286 -7.09 18.05 14.79
C THR A 286 -5.64 18.46 15.00
N GLY A 287 -4.79 17.59 15.52
CA GLY A 287 -3.38 17.88 15.74
C GLY A 287 -2.55 16.67 16.15
N TYR A 288 -1.24 16.83 16.03
CA TYR A 288 -0.29 15.79 16.42
C TYR A 288 0.08 15.92 17.90
N THR A 289 0.31 14.76 18.53
CA THR A 289 0.81 14.64 19.90
C THR A 289 2.23 14.07 19.86
N ASP A 290 3.19 14.77 20.48
CA ASP A 290 4.55 14.28 20.64
C ASP A 290 4.58 13.27 21.79
N LEU A 291 5.00 12.05 21.48
CA LEU A 291 5.21 10.97 22.43
C LEU A 291 6.72 10.75 22.58
N PRO A 292 7.33 11.21 23.70
CA PRO A 292 8.75 10.99 23.91
C PRO A 292 9.05 9.50 24.04
N SER A 293 10.31 9.11 23.83
CA SER A 293 10.77 7.76 24.14
C SER A 293 10.39 7.40 25.59
N GLN A 294 9.83 6.21 25.76
CA GLN A 294 9.50 5.66 27.08
C GLN A 294 10.69 4.95 27.73
N GLY A 295 11.87 4.97 27.04
CA GLY A 295 13.07 4.30 27.51
C GLY A 295 13.01 2.78 27.40
N LEU A 296 12.11 2.27 26.54
CA LEU A 296 12.02 0.83 26.29
C LEU A 296 13.26 0.39 25.51
N THR A 297 13.98 -0.60 26.07
CA THR A 297 15.22 -1.12 25.48
C THR A 297 15.14 -2.61 25.26
N GLY A 298 15.82 -3.09 24.21
CA GLY A 298 16.04 -4.50 23.90
C GLY A 298 17.44 -4.73 23.37
N GLU A 299 17.83 -5.99 23.20
CA GLU A 299 19.12 -6.36 22.64
C GLU A 299 18.92 -7.24 21.40
N VAL A 300 19.76 -7.03 20.38
CA VAL A 300 19.82 -7.87 19.18
C VAL A 300 21.23 -8.35 18.96
N GLU A 301 21.37 -9.66 18.71
CA GLU A 301 22.65 -10.26 18.35
C GLU A 301 23.06 -9.85 16.93
N VAL A 302 24.28 -9.34 16.76
CA VAL A 302 24.82 -8.99 15.44
C VAL A 302 25.72 -10.12 14.97
N VAL A 303 25.47 -10.59 13.75
CA VAL A 303 26.25 -11.66 13.10
C VAL A 303 26.86 -11.16 11.79
N GLY A 304 28.08 -11.62 11.52
CA GLY A 304 28.82 -11.31 10.29
C GLY A 304 30.14 -12.07 10.25
N GLY A 305 30.74 -12.24 9.05
CA GLY A 305 32.01 -12.97 8.91
C GLY A 305 31.97 -14.40 9.43
N GLY A 306 30.84 -15.09 9.28
CA GLY A 306 30.64 -16.47 9.71
C GLY A 306 30.46 -16.68 11.22
N GLY A 307 30.22 -15.63 12.02
CA GLY A 307 30.00 -15.78 13.47
C GLY A 307 29.34 -14.59 14.14
N THR A 308 29.09 -14.72 15.45
CA THR A 308 28.58 -13.65 16.29
C THR A 308 29.65 -12.60 16.54
N LEU A 309 29.31 -11.34 16.29
CA LEU A 309 30.17 -10.18 16.55
C LEU A 309 29.94 -9.62 17.96
N GLY A 310 28.71 -9.70 18.46
CA GLY A 310 28.28 -9.20 19.75
C GLY A 310 26.82 -8.83 19.77
N LYS A 311 26.44 -7.92 20.67
CA LYS A 311 25.07 -7.41 20.79
C LYS A 311 25.04 -5.91 20.66
N VAL A 312 23.94 -5.39 20.14
CA VAL A 312 23.61 -3.96 20.08
C VAL A 312 22.34 -3.70 20.88
N THR A 313 22.24 -2.51 21.45
CA THR A 313 21.03 -2.08 22.14
C THR A 313 20.07 -1.40 21.17
N VAL A 314 18.81 -1.74 21.27
CA VAL A 314 17.70 -1.13 20.51
C VAL A 314 16.84 -0.34 21.49
N THR A 315 16.49 0.89 21.13
CA THR A 315 15.66 1.78 21.98
C THR A 315 14.52 2.36 21.15
N ASP A 316 13.35 2.55 21.77
CA ASP A 316 12.25 3.25 21.17
C ASP A 316 12.61 4.75 20.94
N PRO A 317 12.40 5.30 19.73
CA PRO A 317 12.82 6.67 19.41
C PRO A 317 11.90 7.74 19.98
N GLY A 318 10.70 7.39 20.46
CA GLY A 318 9.57 8.29 20.55
C GLY A 318 8.93 8.50 19.16
N VAL A 319 7.76 9.07 19.12
CA VAL A 319 7.02 9.29 17.87
C VAL A 319 6.06 10.48 18.02
N ARG A 320 5.77 11.15 16.93
CA ARG A 320 4.71 12.13 16.82
C ARG A 320 3.52 11.51 16.14
N LEU A 321 2.41 11.31 16.85
CA LEU A 321 1.21 10.65 16.34
C LEU A 321 0.04 11.61 16.20
N LEU A 322 -0.77 11.36 15.19
CA LEU A 322 -2.06 11.99 15.03
C LEU A 322 -3.09 11.19 15.85
N LEU A 323 -3.49 11.73 17.00
CA LEU A 323 -4.44 11.10 17.92
C LEU A 323 -5.84 11.70 17.73
N ALA A 324 -6.87 10.87 17.88
CA ALA A 324 -8.25 11.35 17.88
C ALA A 324 -8.54 12.24 19.09
N ASP A 325 -9.47 13.18 18.94
CA ASP A 325 -9.90 14.03 20.03
C ASP A 325 -10.35 13.20 21.24
N GLY A 326 -9.78 13.51 22.41
CA GLY A 326 -10.01 12.79 23.67
C GLY A 326 -9.09 11.59 23.91
N VAL A 327 -8.28 11.17 22.93
CA VAL A 327 -7.21 10.18 23.10
C VAL A 327 -5.93 10.90 23.54
N THR A 328 -5.28 10.36 24.57
CA THR A 328 -4.09 10.96 25.19
C THR A 328 -2.86 10.07 25.01
N ALA A 329 -1.69 10.58 25.34
CA ALA A 329 -0.46 9.79 25.40
C ALA A 329 -0.55 8.55 26.31
N GLY A 330 -1.39 8.60 27.35
CA GLY A 330 -1.63 7.47 28.26
C GLY A 330 -2.38 6.29 27.62
N ASP A 331 -3.05 6.53 26.48
CA ASP A 331 -3.78 5.52 25.73
C ASP A 331 -2.91 4.86 24.65
N VAL A 332 -1.62 5.25 24.57
CA VAL A 332 -0.65 4.68 23.62
C VAL A 332 0.33 3.78 24.36
N SER A 333 0.41 2.53 23.93
CA SER A 333 1.43 1.59 24.38
C SER A 333 2.53 1.45 23.34
N VAL A 334 3.76 1.15 23.77
CA VAL A 334 4.90 0.88 22.91
C VAL A 334 5.47 -0.50 23.18
N SER A 335 5.87 -1.19 22.12
CA SER A 335 6.62 -2.45 22.18
C SER A 335 7.76 -2.43 21.18
N LEU A 336 8.79 -3.27 21.40
CA LEU A 336 9.86 -3.45 20.42
C LEU A 336 9.61 -4.74 19.63
N GLU A 337 9.72 -4.63 18.32
CA GLU A 337 9.74 -5.75 17.38
C GLU A 337 11.18 -5.93 16.91
N LEU A 338 11.79 -7.02 17.33
CA LEU A 338 13.21 -7.29 17.14
C LEU A 338 13.39 -8.59 16.37
N PRO A 339 14.29 -8.65 15.37
CA PRO A 339 14.67 -9.89 14.73
C PRO A 339 15.46 -10.76 15.72
N GLU A 340 15.48 -12.06 15.51
CA GLU A 340 16.32 -12.98 16.30
C GLU A 340 17.81 -12.59 16.19
N ARG A 341 18.23 -12.15 15.00
CA ARG A 341 19.59 -11.71 14.69
C ARG A 341 19.59 -10.59 13.67
N TYR A 342 20.55 -9.68 13.78
CA TYR A 342 20.86 -8.70 12.76
C TYR A 342 22.08 -9.15 11.95
N VAL A 343 21.90 -9.38 10.65
CA VAL A 343 22.99 -9.74 9.74
C VAL A 343 23.66 -8.47 9.23
N LEU A 344 24.95 -8.32 9.50
CA LEU A 344 25.69 -7.16 9.06
C LEU A 344 25.66 -7.00 7.52
N GLY A 345 25.36 -5.78 7.06
CA GLY A 345 25.20 -5.48 5.63
C GLY A 345 23.77 -5.64 5.10
N THR A 346 22.82 -6.08 5.94
CA THR A 346 21.37 -6.00 5.65
C THR A 346 20.75 -4.78 6.33
N SER A 347 19.51 -4.45 6.00
CA SER A 347 18.74 -3.47 6.77
C SER A 347 18.38 -4.08 8.13
N PRO A 348 18.65 -3.39 9.26
CA PRO A 348 18.21 -3.88 10.58
C PRO A 348 16.68 -3.75 10.66
N GLU A 349 15.99 -4.87 10.68
CA GLU A 349 14.53 -4.92 10.86
C GLU A 349 14.16 -4.77 12.34
N VAL A 350 14.50 -3.62 12.93
CA VAL A 350 14.23 -3.28 14.33
C VAL A 350 13.21 -2.14 14.37
N TYR A 351 12.08 -2.37 15.03
CA TYR A 351 10.99 -1.40 15.09
C TYR A 351 10.48 -1.20 16.51
N ALA A 352 10.08 0.05 16.79
CA ALA A 352 9.17 0.36 17.88
C ALA A 352 7.75 0.38 17.33
N VAL A 353 6.85 -0.40 17.93
CA VAL A 353 5.44 -0.49 17.54
C VAL A 353 4.63 0.29 18.55
N TYR A 354 4.08 1.42 18.11
CA TYR A 354 3.19 2.24 18.92
C TYR A 354 1.75 1.85 18.60
N THR A 355 1.05 1.39 19.63
CA THR A 355 -0.36 0.97 19.53
C THR A 355 -1.23 1.96 20.26
N VAL A 356 -2.12 2.61 19.52
CA VAL A 356 -3.17 3.48 20.06
C VAL A 356 -4.35 2.60 20.46
N ASN A 357 -4.66 2.56 21.76
CA ASN A 357 -5.76 1.78 22.29
C ASN A 357 -7.08 2.52 22.06
N GLY A 358 -7.97 1.90 21.34
CA GLY A 358 -9.19 2.55 20.84
C GLY A 358 -10.37 2.65 21.80
N GLY A 359 -10.23 2.52 23.13
CA GLY A 359 -11.34 2.62 24.09
C GLY A 359 -12.55 1.72 23.77
N ASP A 360 -13.65 1.89 24.47
CA ASP A 360 -14.85 1.01 24.41
C ASP A 360 -15.58 0.94 23.04
N LYS A 361 -15.20 1.75 22.06
CA LYS A 361 -15.89 1.86 20.75
C LYS A 361 -14.94 1.91 19.54
N GLN A 362 -13.67 1.78 19.75
CA GLN A 362 -12.67 1.91 18.68
C GLN A 362 -11.66 0.78 18.81
N GLU A 363 -11.24 0.20 17.67
CA GLU A 363 -10.16 -0.78 17.68
C GLU A 363 -8.82 -0.14 17.88
N SER A 364 -7.90 -0.94 18.40
CA SER A 364 -6.51 -0.55 18.49
C SER A 364 -5.90 -0.48 17.09
N THR A 365 -5.17 0.59 16.81
CA THR A 365 -4.41 0.76 15.59
C THR A 365 -2.95 0.93 15.93
N SER A 366 -2.05 0.45 15.08
CA SER A 366 -0.62 0.46 15.37
C SER A 366 0.17 1.07 14.22
N VAL A 367 1.29 1.66 14.56
CA VAL A 367 2.30 2.11 13.60
C VAL A 367 3.67 1.58 13.99
N ARG A 368 4.44 1.11 12.99
CA ARG A 368 5.83 0.68 13.14
C ARG A 368 6.76 1.83 12.79
N VAL A 369 7.64 2.17 13.72
CA VAL A 369 8.66 3.22 13.54
C VAL A 369 10.03 2.58 13.67
N PRO A 370 11.01 2.85 12.78
CA PRO A 370 12.36 2.34 12.95
C PRO A 370 12.91 2.69 14.33
N ALA A 371 13.35 1.69 15.07
CA ALA A 371 13.95 1.87 16.40
C ALA A 371 15.41 2.33 16.29
N VAL A 372 15.93 2.94 17.35
CA VAL A 372 17.33 3.41 17.40
C VAL A 372 18.25 2.28 17.80
N LEU A 373 19.24 2.01 16.96
CA LEU A 373 20.33 1.10 17.24
C LEU A 373 21.51 1.87 17.85
N THR A 374 22.01 1.42 19.00
CA THR A 374 23.18 2.00 19.66
C THR A 374 24.26 0.95 19.92
N GLY A 375 25.53 1.36 19.80
CA GLY A 375 26.67 0.49 20.03
C GLY A 375 27.16 -0.29 18.80
N LEU A 376 26.54 -0.11 17.61
CA LEU A 376 26.95 -0.81 16.39
C LEU A 376 28.36 -0.37 15.96
N ASP A 377 28.67 0.92 15.97
CA ASP A 377 29.98 1.44 15.57
C ASP A 377 31.10 0.91 16.49
N ALA A 378 30.88 0.94 17.82
CA ALA A 378 31.82 0.38 18.77
C ALA A 378 32.03 -1.14 18.60
N LEU A 379 30.95 -1.86 18.24
CA LEU A 379 31.01 -3.28 17.93
C LEU A 379 31.81 -3.56 16.66
N LEU A 380 31.65 -2.74 15.62
CA LEU A 380 32.41 -2.84 14.36
C LEU A 380 33.88 -2.53 14.58
N GLU A 381 34.22 -1.48 15.35
CA GLU A 381 35.59 -1.15 15.71
C GLU A 381 36.27 -2.29 16.48
N ALA A 382 35.58 -2.89 17.44
CA ALA A 382 36.09 -4.02 18.22
C ALA A 382 36.35 -5.28 17.37
N ASN A 383 35.73 -5.39 16.20
CA ASN A 383 35.88 -6.52 15.28
C ASN A 383 36.62 -6.14 13.98
N ALA A 384 37.23 -4.95 13.86
CA ALA A 384 37.85 -4.42 12.66
C ALA A 384 39.03 -5.27 12.08
N GLY A 385 39.52 -6.27 12.80
CA GLY A 385 40.52 -7.22 12.32
C GLY A 385 39.97 -8.55 11.79
N ARG A 386 38.66 -8.76 11.82
CA ARG A 386 38.00 -9.95 11.22
C ARG A 386 37.63 -9.67 9.78
N GLU A 387 37.88 -10.63 8.87
CA GLU A 387 37.31 -10.57 7.54
C GLU A 387 35.77 -10.61 7.71
N LEU A 388 35.13 -9.48 7.47
CA LEU A 388 33.67 -9.33 7.54
C LEU A 388 33.10 -9.70 6.15
N ASP A 389 32.88 -10.98 5.92
CA ASP A 389 32.11 -11.42 4.73
C ASP A 389 30.67 -10.93 4.86
N THR A 390 30.26 -10.17 3.85
CA THR A 390 28.89 -9.65 3.71
C THR A 390 27.90 -10.77 3.36
N ALA A 391 26.64 -10.55 3.58
CA ALA A 391 25.43 -11.39 3.51
C ALA A 391 25.35 -12.59 2.50
N SER A 392 26.35 -12.83 1.65
CA SER A 392 26.32 -13.90 0.65
C SER A 392 26.44 -15.34 1.22
N ASP A 393 26.89 -15.50 2.48
CA ASP A 393 27.15 -16.84 3.06
C ASP A 393 26.19 -17.25 4.17
N VAL A 394 25.22 -16.42 4.54
CA VAL A 394 24.23 -16.78 5.56
C VAL A 394 23.10 -17.56 4.90
N LYS A 395 23.09 -18.88 5.04
CA LYS A 395 21.90 -19.68 4.67
C LYS A 395 20.69 -19.19 5.45
N PRO A 396 19.56 -18.87 4.77
CA PRO A 396 18.35 -18.45 5.46
C PRO A 396 17.95 -19.51 6.51
N ALA A 397 17.71 -19.07 7.74
CA ALA A 397 17.24 -19.94 8.80
C ALA A 397 15.91 -20.59 8.37
N ARG A 398 15.76 -21.89 8.68
CA ARG A 398 14.61 -22.75 8.29
C ARG A 398 13.27 -22.38 8.96
N THR A 399 12.93 -21.10 9.07
CA THR A 399 11.66 -20.64 9.65
C THR A 399 10.49 -20.70 8.67
N ALA A 400 10.74 -20.69 7.35
CA ALA A 400 9.68 -20.83 6.34
C ALA A 400 8.97 -22.21 6.37
N GLY A 401 9.62 -23.27 6.87
CA GLY A 401 9.03 -24.60 6.92
C GLY A 401 7.93 -24.78 7.97
N MET A 402 7.97 -24.02 9.05
CA MET A 402 7.01 -24.19 10.16
C MET A 402 5.70 -23.44 9.93
N LEU A 403 5.74 -22.28 9.28
CA LEU A 403 4.55 -21.52 8.86
C LEU A 403 3.80 -22.21 7.74
N ILE A 404 4.51 -22.80 6.76
CA ILE A 404 3.90 -23.57 5.68
C ILE A 404 3.27 -24.85 6.22
N ALA A 405 3.87 -25.51 7.21
CA ALA A 405 3.31 -26.72 7.86
C ALA A 405 2.03 -26.37 8.65
N ILE A 406 1.95 -25.24 9.32
CA ILE A 406 0.76 -24.79 10.06
C ILE A 406 -0.35 -24.38 9.06
N SER A 407 -0.03 -23.68 7.98
CA SER A 407 -0.98 -23.32 6.92
C SER A 407 -1.55 -24.56 6.21
N LEU A 408 -0.71 -25.55 5.86
CA LEU A 408 -1.17 -26.81 5.27
C LEU A 408 -2.01 -27.67 6.24
N ALA A 409 -1.72 -27.64 7.54
CA ALA A 409 -2.52 -28.33 8.54
C ALA A 409 -3.90 -27.66 8.73
N CYS A 410 -3.98 -26.33 8.68
CA CYS A 410 -5.24 -25.58 8.75
C CYS A 410 -6.10 -25.80 7.50
N THR A 411 -5.52 -25.80 6.29
CA THR A 411 -6.26 -26.08 5.04
C THR A 411 -6.74 -27.53 4.95
N ALA A 412 -5.96 -28.50 5.43
CA ALA A 412 -6.40 -29.89 5.50
C ALA A 412 -7.54 -30.11 6.52
N ALA A 413 -7.52 -29.40 7.65
CA ALA A 413 -8.58 -29.46 8.66
C ALA A 413 -9.90 -28.84 8.16
N THR A 414 -9.84 -27.71 7.44
CA THR A 414 -11.03 -27.09 6.83
C THR A 414 -11.63 -27.90 5.70
N ALA A 415 -10.79 -28.51 4.82
CA ALA A 415 -11.26 -29.41 3.78
C ALA A 415 -11.91 -30.68 4.36
N GLY A 416 -11.36 -31.23 5.45
CA GLY A 416 -11.93 -32.37 6.18
C GLY A 416 -13.29 -32.06 6.81
N ALA A 417 -13.45 -30.89 7.41
CA ALA A 417 -14.70 -30.41 8.01
C ALA A 417 -15.79 -30.21 6.93
N THR A 418 -15.43 -29.62 5.78
CA THR A 418 -16.37 -29.41 4.67
C THR A 418 -16.86 -30.72 4.06
N LEU A 419 -15.95 -31.69 3.88
CA LEU A 419 -16.31 -33.04 3.43
C LEU A 419 -17.24 -33.79 4.42
N CYS A 420 -17.01 -33.61 5.72
CA CYS A 420 -17.85 -34.21 6.76
C CYS A 420 -19.26 -33.62 6.76
N VAL A 421 -19.39 -32.28 6.62
CA VAL A 421 -20.69 -31.59 6.51
C VAL A 421 -21.44 -32.01 5.25
N MET A 422 -20.76 -32.11 4.11
CA MET A 422 -21.40 -32.57 2.86
C MET A 422 -21.85 -34.03 2.95
N ARG A 423 -21.09 -34.90 3.65
CA ARG A 423 -21.46 -36.31 3.86
C ARG A 423 -22.68 -36.44 4.79
N VAL A 424 -22.78 -35.61 5.84
CA VAL A 424 -23.95 -35.54 6.73
C VAL A 424 -25.17 -35.01 5.99
N MET A 425 -25.03 -34.01 5.12
CA MET A 425 -26.12 -33.51 4.30
C MET A 425 -26.63 -34.53 3.26
N ARG A 426 -25.71 -35.31 2.63
CA ARG A 426 -26.09 -36.40 1.74
C ARG A 426 -26.86 -37.50 2.48
N LEU A 427 -26.44 -37.87 3.68
CA LEU A 427 -27.14 -38.90 4.48
C LEU A 427 -28.53 -38.42 4.98
N ARG A 428 -28.75 -37.13 5.15
CA ARG A 428 -30.06 -36.56 5.46
C ARG A 428 -31.01 -36.51 4.25
N LYS A 429 -30.47 -36.32 3.01
CA LYS A 429 -31.28 -36.38 1.77
C LYS A 429 -31.77 -37.80 1.46
N THR A 430 -30.95 -38.81 1.71
CA THR A 430 -31.35 -40.22 1.45
C THR A 430 -32.36 -40.77 2.46
N LYS A 431 -32.49 -40.21 3.67
CA LYS A 431 -33.50 -40.59 4.63
C LYS A 431 -34.91 -39.98 4.38
N LYS A 432 -35.01 -38.96 3.51
CA LYS A 432 -36.29 -38.31 3.16
C LYS A 432 -37.01 -38.90 1.93
N GLN A 433 -36.41 -39.89 1.28
CA GLN A 433 -37.00 -40.56 0.10
C GLN A 433 -37.27 -42.04 0.40
N LYS A 434 -38.11 -42.37 1.39
CA LYS A 434 -38.81 -43.66 1.44
C LYS A 434 -40.26 -43.38 1.10
N PRO A 435 -40.79 -43.94 -0.01
CA PRO A 435 -42.21 -43.84 -0.33
C PRO A 435 -43.01 -44.69 0.63
N LEU A 436 -44.13 -44.15 1.15
CA LEU A 436 -45.19 -44.89 1.79
C LEU A 436 -45.80 -45.81 0.73
N LYS A 437 -45.74 -47.12 0.97
CA LYS A 437 -46.53 -48.13 0.23
C LYS A 437 -47.94 -48.13 0.87
N HIS A 438 -48.93 -47.87 0.05
CA HIS A 438 -50.23 -48.47 0.11
C HIS A 438 -50.40 -49.47 -1.00
#